data_a227d3279213acdb6d1875d52e52e71e
#
_entry.id   a227d3279213acdb6d1875d52e52e71e
#
_cell.length_a   1.000
_cell.length_b   1.000
_cell.length_c   1.000
_cell.angle_alpha   90.00
_cell.angle_beta   90.00
_cell.angle_gamma   90.00
#
_symmetry.space_group_name_H-M   'P 1'
#
loop_
_entity.id
_entity.type
_entity.pdbx_description
1 polymer ?
#
loop_
_entity_poly.entity_id
_entity_poly.type
_entity_poly.pdbx_seq_one_letter_code
_entity_poly.pdbx_strand_id
1 'polypeptide(L)'
;MSLGPAIVVSVLLLALNAFFVAAEFAVVAAKRHRLEERAAEGSRAASAAVRANRELSLMLAGAQLGITLCTLGLGALAEPAVAQLFTPAFEATGLSPDLSHVIAVVLAVAIVVFLHMVVGEMAPKSWAISHPETSAVALALPFRAFAWAVRPLLHVFNGTANLFLRVIGV
;
A
#
# COMPACT_ATOMS: atom_id res chain seq x y z
N MET A 1 -20.37 -11.28 -0.97
CA MET A 1 -19.76 -11.32 0.39
C MET A 1 -20.67 -10.52 1.31
N SER A 2 -20.94 -10.96 2.54
CA SER A 2 -21.72 -10.16 3.48
C SER A 2 -20.97 -8.87 3.85
N LEU A 3 -21.71 -7.82 4.22
CA LEU A 3 -21.18 -6.48 4.48
C LEU A 3 -20.06 -6.46 5.54
N GLY A 4 -20.24 -7.21 6.63
CA GLY A 4 -19.25 -7.25 7.72
C GLY A 4 -17.86 -7.71 7.30
N PRO A 5 -17.71 -8.91 6.69
CA PRO A 5 -16.42 -9.35 6.14
C PRO A 5 -15.84 -8.41 5.07
N ALA A 6 -16.67 -7.77 4.24
CA ALA A 6 -16.20 -6.80 3.25
C ALA A 6 -15.51 -5.60 3.92
N ILE A 7 -16.13 -5.06 4.97
CA ILE A 7 -15.56 -3.93 5.74
C ILE A 7 -14.26 -4.36 6.43
N VAL A 8 -14.24 -5.51 7.10
CA VAL A 8 -13.03 -6.00 7.79
C VAL A 8 -11.86 -6.17 6.81
N VAL A 9 -12.10 -6.82 5.66
CA VAL A 9 -11.06 -6.99 4.63
C VAL A 9 -10.61 -5.63 4.08
N SER A 10 -11.53 -4.68 3.87
CA SER A 10 -11.19 -3.33 3.40
C SER A 10 -10.30 -2.58 4.40
N VAL A 11 -10.59 -2.67 5.69
CA VAL A 11 -9.73 -2.07 6.74
C VAL A 11 -8.35 -2.71 6.76
N LEU A 12 -8.27 -4.04 6.61
CA LEU A 12 -6.98 -4.75 6.51
C LEU A 12 -6.20 -4.34 5.26
N LEU A 13 -6.85 -4.22 4.12
CA LEU A 13 -6.22 -3.75 2.88
C LEU A 13 -5.71 -2.32 3.01
N LEU A 14 -6.47 -1.43 3.66
CA LEU A 14 -6.05 -0.06 3.93
C LEU A 14 -4.81 -0.01 4.83
N ALA A 15 -4.79 -0.82 5.89
CA ALA A 15 -3.64 -0.94 6.79
C ALA A 15 -2.40 -1.52 6.09
N LEU A 16 -2.57 -2.54 5.23
CA LEU A 16 -1.51 -3.10 4.41
C LEU A 16 -0.99 -2.09 3.39
N ASN A 17 -1.87 -1.31 2.77
CA ASN A 17 -1.46 -0.23 1.87
C ASN A 17 -0.58 0.79 2.59
N ALA A 18 -1.02 1.25 3.77
CA ALA A 18 -0.25 2.16 4.61
C ALA A 18 1.13 1.58 5.00
N PHE A 19 1.18 0.28 5.31
CA PHE A 19 2.43 -0.43 5.56
C PHE A 19 3.39 -0.39 4.37
N PHE A 20 2.92 -0.72 3.15
CA PHE A 20 3.75 -0.71 1.95
C PHE A 20 4.23 0.69 1.58
N VAL A 21 3.36 1.70 1.68
CA VAL A 21 3.73 3.11 1.45
C VAL A 21 4.77 3.57 2.46
N ALA A 22 4.58 3.28 3.74
CA ALA A 22 5.56 3.65 4.77
C ALA A 22 6.90 2.93 4.54
N ALA A 23 6.89 1.64 4.18
CA ALA A 23 8.09 0.87 3.91
C ALA A 23 8.86 1.40 2.69
N GLU A 24 8.17 1.74 1.62
CA GLU A 24 8.76 2.35 0.41
C GLU A 24 9.51 3.63 0.76
N PHE A 25 8.83 4.58 1.41
CA PHE A 25 9.42 5.87 1.75
C PHE A 25 10.51 5.76 2.82
N ALA A 26 10.37 4.85 3.78
CA ALA A 26 11.39 4.59 4.78
C ALA A 26 12.72 4.10 4.17
N VAL A 27 12.66 3.16 3.23
CA VAL A 27 13.87 2.63 2.56
C VAL A 27 14.55 3.71 1.73
N VAL A 28 13.79 4.60 1.09
CA VAL A 28 14.33 5.70 0.27
C VAL A 28 14.91 6.83 1.13
N ALA A 29 14.20 7.20 2.21
CA ALA A 29 14.56 8.36 3.03
C ALA A 29 15.65 8.06 4.08
N ALA A 30 15.79 6.81 4.52
CA ALA A 30 16.74 6.44 5.57
C ALA A 30 18.20 6.56 5.11
N LYS A 31 19.02 7.20 5.95
CA LYS A 31 20.45 7.38 5.70
C LYS A 31 21.20 6.08 6.00
N ARG A 32 21.84 5.52 4.99
CA ARG A 32 22.51 4.23 5.06
C ARG A 32 23.54 4.15 6.21
N HIS A 33 24.38 5.19 6.40
CA HIS A 33 25.39 5.19 7.45
C HIS A 33 24.77 5.07 8.85
N ARG A 34 23.63 5.72 9.11
CA ARG A 34 22.92 5.61 10.39
C ARG A 34 22.32 4.24 10.62
N LEU A 35 21.87 3.57 9.56
CA LEU A 35 21.41 2.18 9.65
C LEU A 35 22.58 1.23 9.91
N GLU A 36 23.74 1.47 9.31
CA GLU A 36 24.97 0.68 9.53
C GLU A 36 25.50 0.84 10.95
N GLU A 37 25.45 2.03 11.54
CA GLU A 37 25.80 2.28 12.95
C GLU A 37 24.92 1.43 13.89
N ARG A 38 23.58 1.50 13.74
CA ARG A 38 22.64 0.68 14.53
C ARG A 38 22.79 -0.83 14.30
N ALA A 39 23.19 -1.23 13.10
CA ALA A 39 23.45 -2.63 12.79
C ALA A 39 24.72 -3.13 13.49
N ALA A 40 25.77 -2.28 13.61
CA ALA A 40 27.00 -2.58 14.33
C ALA A 40 26.76 -2.74 15.85
N GLU A 41 25.74 -2.07 16.40
CA GLU A 41 25.27 -2.22 17.78
C GLU A 41 24.52 -3.54 18.03
N GLY A 42 24.41 -4.41 17.01
CA GLY A 42 23.79 -5.74 17.11
C GLY A 42 22.31 -5.80 16.72
N SER A 43 21.70 -4.73 16.18
CA SER A 43 20.30 -4.73 15.76
C SER A 43 20.09 -5.54 14.47
N ARG A 44 19.36 -6.68 14.58
CA ARG A 44 18.96 -7.50 13.43
C ARG A 44 18.04 -6.74 12.47
N ALA A 45 17.15 -5.91 13.00
CA ALA A 45 16.23 -5.10 12.22
C ALA A 45 16.98 -4.01 11.43
N ALA A 46 17.97 -3.35 12.03
CA ALA A 46 18.83 -2.39 11.33
C ALA A 46 19.67 -3.08 10.24
N SER A 47 20.21 -4.28 10.50
CA SER A 47 20.89 -5.08 9.49
C SER A 47 19.95 -5.47 8.33
N ALA A 48 18.68 -5.75 8.61
CA ALA A 48 17.68 -5.99 7.57
C ALA A 48 17.38 -4.72 6.76
N ALA A 49 17.30 -3.54 7.41
CA ALA A 49 17.10 -2.26 6.75
C ALA A 49 18.28 -1.88 5.85
N VAL A 50 19.53 -2.14 6.28
CA VAL A 50 20.74 -1.96 5.43
C VAL A 50 20.67 -2.84 4.19
N ARG A 51 20.26 -4.11 4.34
CA ARG A 51 20.09 -5.02 3.18
C ARG A 51 18.97 -4.56 2.25
N ALA A 52 17.85 -4.09 2.79
CA ALA A 52 16.76 -3.53 2.01
C ALA A 52 17.22 -2.31 1.19
N ASN A 53 17.99 -1.42 1.79
CA ASN A 53 18.56 -0.26 1.11
C ASN A 53 19.58 -0.64 0.00
N ARG A 54 20.32 -1.76 0.17
CA ARG A 54 21.21 -2.28 -0.89
C ARG A 54 20.44 -2.88 -2.07
N GLU A 55 19.25 -3.46 -1.82
CA GLU A 55 18.37 -4.07 -2.82
C GLU A 55 17.23 -3.12 -3.22
N LEU A 56 17.50 -1.80 -3.28
CA LEU A 56 16.49 -0.74 -3.40
C LEU A 56 15.50 -0.99 -4.53
N SER A 57 15.97 -1.31 -5.74
CA SER A 57 15.09 -1.55 -6.90
C SER A 57 14.10 -2.70 -6.66
N LEU A 58 14.56 -3.78 -6.01
CA LEU A 58 13.70 -4.91 -5.66
C LEU A 58 12.68 -4.53 -4.60
N MET A 59 13.11 -3.75 -3.59
CA MET A 59 12.23 -3.26 -2.53
C MET A 59 11.15 -2.33 -3.09
N LEU A 60 11.51 -1.37 -3.94
CA LEU A 60 10.55 -0.48 -4.59
C LEU A 60 9.54 -1.24 -5.45
N ALA A 61 10.00 -2.18 -6.27
CA ALA A 61 9.10 -3.02 -7.07
C ALA A 61 8.14 -3.86 -6.18
N GLY A 62 8.64 -4.39 -5.06
CA GLY A 62 7.82 -5.09 -4.08
C GLY A 62 6.78 -4.20 -3.42
N ALA A 63 7.15 -2.99 -2.99
CA ALA A 63 6.23 -2.02 -2.42
C ALA A 63 5.13 -1.64 -3.42
N GLN A 64 5.51 -1.32 -4.65
CA GLN A 64 4.59 -0.99 -5.74
C GLN A 64 3.58 -2.12 -6.01
N LEU A 65 4.04 -3.37 -6.03
CA LEU A 65 3.16 -4.54 -6.16
C LEU A 65 2.16 -4.60 -4.99
N GLY A 66 2.65 -4.46 -3.75
CA GLY A 66 1.81 -4.48 -2.56
C GLY A 66 0.76 -3.37 -2.56
N ILE A 67 1.16 -2.13 -2.85
CA ILE A 67 0.28 -0.96 -2.98
C ILE A 67 -0.80 -1.20 -4.04
N THR A 68 -0.39 -1.66 -5.23
CA THR A 68 -1.32 -1.93 -6.34
C THR A 68 -2.36 -2.98 -5.97
N LEU A 69 -1.95 -4.10 -5.36
CA LEU A 69 -2.87 -5.15 -4.93
C LEU A 69 -3.86 -4.64 -3.87
N CYS A 70 -3.40 -3.85 -2.90
CA CYS A 70 -4.25 -3.26 -1.88
C CYS A 70 -5.25 -2.26 -2.49
N THR A 71 -4.79 -1.38 -3.39
CA THR A 71 -5.65 -0.39 -4.07
C THR A 71 -6.73 -1.05 -4.91
N LEU A 72 -6.38 -2.05 -5.72
CA LEU A 72 -7.35 -2.82 -6.50
C LEU A 72 -8.34 -3.56 -5.62
N GLY A 73 -7.85 -4.17 -4.51
CA GLY A 73 -8.71 -4.83 -3.53
C GLY A 73 -9.68 -3.86 -2.85
N LEU A 74 -9.23 -2.66 -2.50
CA LEU A 74 -10.08 -1.61 -1.92
C LEU A 74 -11.17 -1.17 -2.90
N GLY A 75 -10.84 -0.90 -4.16
CA GLY A 75 -11.83 -0.57 -5.18
C GLY A 75 -12.86 -1.68 -5.40
N ALA A 76 -12.42 -2.94 -5.40
CA ALA A 76 -13.31 -4.07 -5.62
C ALA A 76 -14.23 -4.39 -4.43
N LEU A 77 -13.82 -4.11 -3.19
CA LEU A 77 -14.54 -4.53 -1.98
C LEU A 77 -15.11 -3.36 -1.17
N ALA A 78 -14.34 -2.30 -0.97
CA ALA A 78 -14.73 -1.18 -0.11
C ALA A 78 -15.81 -0.32 -0.77
N GLU A 79 -15.65 0.04 -2.03
CA GLU A 79 -16.62 0.90 -2.73
C GLU A 79 -18.02 0.29 -2.77
N PRO A 80 -18.23 -0.98 -3.22
CA PRO A 80 -19.55 -1.59 -3.19
C PRO A 80 -20.12 -1.76 -1.77
N ALA A 81 -19.28 -2.08 -0.78
CA ALA A 81 -19.71 -2.25 0.59
C ALA A 81 -20.21 -0.93 1.19
N VAL A 82 -19.49 0.17 0.96
CA VAL A 82 -19.89 1.51 1.42
C VAL A 82 -21.14 1.99 0.68
N ALA A 83 -21.25 1.75 -0.63
CA ALA A 83 -22.45 2.08 -1.41
C ALA A 83 -23.72 1.38 -0.88
N GLN A 84 -23.59 0.09 -0.53
CA GLN A 84 -24.71 -0.67 0.07
C GLN A 84 -25.17 -0.11 1.42
N LEU A 85 -24.31 0.55 2.18
CA LEU A 85 -24.69 1.22 3.44
C LEU A 85 -25.54 2.48 3.20
N PHE A 86 -25.26 3.21 2.13
CA PHE A 86 -25.92 4.50 1.86
C PHE A 86 -27.16 4.37 1.00
N THR A 87 -27.28 3.37 0.12
CA THR A 87 -28.43 3.20 -0.78
C THR A 87 -29.77 3.25 -0.05
N PRO A 88 -30.01 2.49 1.05
CA PRO A 88 -31.29 2.53 1.76
C PRO A 88 -31.61 3.91 2.36
N ALA A 89 -30.59 4.65 2.78
CA ALA A 89 -30.79 5.99 3.34
C ALA A 89 -31.29 6.97 2.27
N PHE A 90 -30.81 6.87 1.04
CA PHE A 90 -31.27 7.70 -0.08
C PHE A 90 -32.67 7.27 -0.57
N GLU A 91 -32.97 5.97 -0.61
CA GLU A 91 -34.31 5.49 -0.94
C GLU A 91 -35.36 6.00 0.07
N ALA A 92 -35.02 6.06 1.35
CA ALA A 92 -35.89 6.60 2.40
C ALA A 92 -36.22 8.09 2.21
N THR A 93 -35.47 8.85 1.40
CA THR A 93 -35.80 10.24 1.05
C THR A 93 -36.80 10.37 -0.09
N GLY A 94 -37.26 9.27 -0.66
CA GLY A 94 -38.23 9.24 -1.77
C GLY A 94 -37.60 9.29 -3.17
N LEU A 95 -36.30 9.13 -3.26
CA LEU A 95 -35.60 8.99 -4.55
C LEU A 95 -35.87 7.65 -5.19
N SER A 96 -35.82 7.58 -6.53
CA SER A 96 -35.95 6.31 -7.23
C SER A 96 -34.78 5.39 -6.88
N PRO A 97 -34.94 4.06 -6.90
CA PRO A 97 -33.86 3.12 -6.57
C PRO A 97 -32.60 3.31 -7.40
N ASP A 98 -32.74 3.57 -8.70
CA ASP A 98 -31.59 3.79 -9.59
C ASP A 98 -30.82 5.05 -9.22
N LEU A 99 -31.51 6.15 -8.93
CA LEU A 99 -30.88 7.41 -8.55
C LEU A 99 -30.22 7.31 -7.16
N SER A 100 -30.88 6.64 -6.20
CA SER A 100 -30.34 6.36 -4.88
C SER A 100 -29.05 5.56 -4.97
N HIS A 101 -29.02 4.54 -5.83
CA HIS A 101 -27.81 3.73 -6.04
C HIS A 101 -26.66 4.54 -6.65
N VAL A 102 -26.93 5.33 -7.70
CA VAL A 102 -25.89 6.16 -8.34
C VAL A 102 -25.29 7.16 -7.34
N ILE A 103 -26.12 7.85 -6.55
CA ILE A 103 -25.64 8.79 -5.54
C ILE A 103 -24.82 8.06 -4.47
N ALA A 104 -25.29 6.91 -4.01
CA ALA A 104 -24.59 6.09 -3.01
C ALA A 104 -23.20 5.64 -3.52
N VAL A 105 -23.09 5.23 -4.79
CA VAL A 105 -21.80 4.84 -5.40
C VAL A 105 -20.86 6.04 -5.48
N VAL A 106 -21.31 7.19 -5.96
CA VAL A 106 -20.47 8.40 -6.05
C VAL A 106 -19.95 8.80 -4.66
N LEU A 107 -20.84 8.79 -3.65
CA LEU A 107 -20.44 9.09 -2.28
C LEU A 107 -19.48 8.04 -1.71
N ALA A 108 -19.71 6.77 -1.97
CA ALA A 108 -18.85 5.66 -1.55
C ALA A 108 -17.44 5.81 -2.14
N VAL A 109 -17.33 6.06 -3.43
CA VAL A 109 -16.04 6.31 -4.10
C VAL A 109 -15.33 7.50 -3.46
N ALA A 110 -16.03 8.62 -3.24
CA ALA A 110 -15.44 9.79 -2.61
C ALA A 110 -14.89 9.49 -1.20
N ILE A 111 -15.65 8.76 -0.36
CA ILE A 111 -15.23 8.38 0.99
C ILE A 111 -14.05 7.41 0.95
N VAL A 112 -14.11 6.37 0.13
CA VAL A 112 -13.05 5.35 0.04
C VAL A 112 -11.76 5.97 -0.49
N VAL A 113 -11.83 6.80 -1.54
CA VAL A 113 -10.68 7.51 -2.08
C VAL A 113 -10.09 8.47 -1.04
N PHE A 114 -10.92 9.23 -0.32
CA PHE A 114 -10.45 10.12 0.73
C PHE A 114 -9.71 9.36 1.85
N LEU A 115 -10.28 8.26 2.35
CA LEU A 115 -9.64 7.43 3.38
C LEU A 115 -8.36 6.78 2.86
N HIS A 116 -8.38 6.28 1.62
CA HIS A 116 -7.19 5.70 0.99
C HIS A 116 -6.07 6.73 0.86
N MET A 117 -6.36 7.94 0.36
CA MET A 117 -5.36 9.00 0.22
C MET A 117 -4.81 9.44 1.57
N VAL A 118 -5.67 9.71 2.56
CA VAL A 118 -5.23 10.27 3.84
C VAL A 118 -4.57 9.20 4.72
N VAL A 119 -5.25 8.08 4.94
CA VAL A 119 -4.80 7.02 5.86
C VAL A 119 -3.88 6.03 5.19
N GLY A 120 -4.16 5.69 3.93
CA GLY A 120 -3.40 4.70 3.16
C GLY A 120 -2.11 5.23 2.56
N GLU A 121 -2.02 6.55 2.26
CA GLU A 121 -0.85 7.12 1.58
C GLU A 121 -0.23 8.30 2.31
N MET A 122 -0.95 9.40 2.59
CA MET A 122 -0.36 10.64 3.09
C MET A 122 0.22 10.49 4.49
N ALA A 123 -0.54 9.93 5.44
CA ALA A 123 -0.11 9.78 6.81
C ALA A 123 1.10 8.82 6.95
N PRO A 124 1.12 7.61 6.36
CA PRO A 124 2.27 6.71 6.44
C PRO A 124 3.51 7.27 5.75
N LYS A 125 3.35 7.94 4.60
CA LYS A 125 4.42 8.64 3.90
C LYS A 125 5.05 9.75 4.76
N SER A 126 4.21 10.59 5.36
CA SER A 126 4.65 11.68 6.23
C SER A 126 5.42 11.14 7.44
N TRP A 127 4.92 10.07 8.08
CA TRP A 127 5.61 9.42 9.19
C TRP A 127 6.97 8.85 8.78
N ALA A 128 7.05 8.15 7.65
CA ALA A 128 8.28 7.55 7.16
C ALA A 128 9.35 8.60 6.81
N ILE A 129 8.94 9.73 6.22
CA ILE A 129 9.86 10.83 5.88
C ILE A 129 10.32 11.58 7.13
N SER A 130 9.44 11.75 8.13
CA SER A 130 9.78 12.46 9.37
C SER A 130 10.67 11.64 10.31
N HIS A 131 10.58 10.30 10.25
CA HIS A 131 11.33 9.37 11.11
C HIS A 131 11.99 8.25 10.30
N PRO A 132 12.87 8.57 9.32
CA PRO A 132 13.28 7.61 8.30
C PRO A 132 14.02 6.39 8.85
N GLU A 133 14.96 6.57 9.77
CA GLU A 133 15.72 5.45 10.33
C GLU A 133 14.85 4.56 11.23
N THR A 134 13.94 5.16 12.00
CA THR A 134 13.05 4.42 12.91
C THR A 134 12.02 3.60 12.11
N SER A 135 11.41 4.20 11.12
CA SER A 135 10.45 3.52 10.23
C SER A 135 11.12 2.43 9.40
N ALA A 136 12.32 2.70 8.84
CA ALA A 136 13.09 1.70 8.11
C ALA A 136 13.41 0.47 8.97
N VAL A 137 13.87 0.66 10.20
CA VAL A 137 14.16 -0.44 11.14
C VAL A 137 12.89 -1.20 11.53
N ALA A 138 11.81 -0.48 11.85
CA ALA A 138 10.53 -1.09 12.27
C ALA A 138 9.91 -1.95 11.16
N LEU A 139 9.98 -1.50 9.92
CA LEU A 139 9.31 -2.14 8.78
C LEU A 139 10.21 -3.12 7.99
N ALA A 140 11.53 -3.10 8.20
CA ALA A 140 12.48 -3.86 7.40
C ALA A 140 12.24 -5.37 7.38
N LEU A 141 11.97 -5.99 8.53
CA LEU A 141 11.80 -7.45 8.62
C LEU A 141 10.55 -7.94 7.88
N PRO A 142 9.32 -7.44 8.18
CA PRO A 142 8.13 -7.89 7.48
C PRO A 142 8.15 -7.52 5.99
N PHE A 143 8.69 -6.35 5.65
CA PHE A 143 8.77 -5.93 4.26
C PHE A 143 9.74 -6.79 3.43
N ARG A 144 10.90 -7.14 3.98
CA ARG A 144 11.81 -8.06 3.31
C ARG A 144 11.28 -9.47 3.18
N ALA A 145 10.53 -9.97 4.17
CA ALA A 145 9.87 -11.26 4.07
C ALA A 145 8.88 -11.28 2.91
N PHE A 146 8.07 -10.25 2.76
CA PHE A 146 7.17 -10.08 1.62
C PHE A 146 7.94 -10.00 0.29
N ALA A 147 8.94 -9.12 0.17
CA ALA A 147 9.72 -8.95 -1.05
C ALA A 147 10.43 -10.26 -1.46
N TRP A 148 10.90 -11.05 -0.50
CA TRP A 148 11.48 -12.37 -0.76
C TRP A 148 10.43 -13.34 -1.32
N ALA A 149 9.25 -13.38 -0.73
CA ALA A 149 8.16 -14.27 -1.17
C ALA A 149 7.69 -13.95 -2.60
N VAL A 150 7.63 -12.65 -2.97
CA VAL A 150 7.20 -12.22 -4.31
C VAL A 150 8.35 -12.05 -5.30
N ARG A 151 9.58 -12.33 -4.88
CA ARG A 151 10.80 -12.17 -5.70
C ARG A 151 10.72 -12.80 -7.10
N PRO A 152 10.23 -14.05 -7.28
CA PRO A 152 10.13 -14.64 -8.61
C PRO A 152 9.20 -13.83 -9.53
N LEU A 153 8.08 -13.33 -9.00
CA LEU A 153 7.15 -12.48 -9.75
C LEU A 153 7.79 -11.13 -10.14
N LEU A 154 8.55 -10.53 -9.22
CA LEU A 154 9.26 -9.28 -9.49
C LEU A 154 10.34 -9.43 -10.56
N HIS A 155 11.00 -10.59 -10.67
CA HIS A 155 11.95 -10.88 -11.74
C HIS A 155 11.26 -10.93 -13.10
N VAL A 156 10.06 -11.52 -13.18
CA VAL A 156 9.25 -11.52 -14.41
C VAL A 156 8.87 -10.09 -14.81
N PHE A 157 8.41 -9.27 -13.87
CA PHE A 157 8.04 -7.87 -14.13
C PHE A 157 9.23 -7.05 -14.61
N ASN A 158 10.37 -7.15 -13.93
CA ASN A 158 11.59 -6.47 -14.35
C ASN A 158 12.09 -6.95 -15.72
N GLY A 159 12.03 -8.26 -15.99
CA GLY A 159 12.36 -8.83 -17.29
C GLY A 159 11.48 -8.27 -18.42
N THR A 160 10.17 -8.18 -18.15
CA THR A 160 9.19 -7.61 -19.10
C THR A 160 9.45 -6.11 -19.31
N ALA A 161 9.66 -5.35 -18.23
CA ALA A 161 9.99 -3.92 -18.33
C ALA A 161 11.27 -3.68 -19.15
N ASN A 162 12.32 -4.46 -18.91
CA ASN A 162 13.57 -4.38 -19.67
C ASN A 162 13.38 -4.74 -21.15
N LEU A 163 12.49 -5.69 -21.46
CA LEU A 163 12.14 -6.01 -22.85
C LEU A 163 11.47 -4.81 -23.52
N PHE A 164 10.52 -4.15 -22.87
CA PHE A 164 9.89 -2.93 -23.38
C PHE A 164 10.92 -1.81 -23.63
N LEU A 165 11.83 -1.58 -22.68
CA LEU A 165 12.88 -0.57 -22.82
C LEU A 165 13.77 -0.85 -24.04
N ARG A 166 14.17 -2.11 -24.26
CA ARG A 166 14.95 -2.51 -25.45
C ARG A 166 14.21 -2.28 -26.76
N VAL A 167 12.89 -2.54 -26.78
CA VAL A 167 12.05 -2.30 -27.97
C VAL A 167 11.95 -0.82 -28.31
N ILE A 168 11.97 0.06 -27.29
CA ILE A 168 11.91 1.52 -27.45
C ILE A 168 13.31 2.12 -27.73
N GLY A 169 14.38 1.31 -27.63
CA GLY A 169 15.73 1.74 -27.93
C GLY A 169 16.48 2.43 -26.78
N VAL A 170 16.08 2.15 -25.53
CA VAL A 170 16.72 2.62 -24.28
C VAL A 170 17.56 1.52 -23.65
#